data_630a1986fd803dc9f8d9ee4e977f9aa2
#
_entry.id   630a1986fd803dc9f8d9ee4e977f9aa2
#
_cell.length_a   1.000
_cell.length_b   1.000
_cell.length_c   1.000
_cell.angle_alpha   90.00
_cell.angle_beta   90.00
_cell.angle_gamma   90.00
#
_symmetry.space_group_name_H-M   'P 1'
#
loop_
_entity.id
_entity.type
_entity.pdbx_description
1 polymer ?
#
loop_
_entity_poly.entity_id
_entity_poly.type
_entity_poly.pdbx_seq_one_letter_code
_entity_poly.pdbx_strand_id
1 'polypeptide(L)'
;MNLRGASPFQGAPLSEQYEWDYRRRDAEAWAKYYGVPFVEPKPLPEDHRLMARACHAAGMQGALRRYCEAMFQAVFVSNEDIDDQTCTAIASRIKLDVRLFGEAISSSSVNERVTESARRAFERGAFGVPTFFLGDRMFWGNDRLVLLEHDLAHRVRR
;
A
#
# COMPACT_ATOMS: atom_id res chain seq x y z
N MET A 1 4.58 -12.01 -2.28
CA MET A 1 3.83 -12.76 -3.30
C MET A 1 3.83 -11.90 -4.56
N ASN A 2 4.57 -12.30 -5.56
CA ASN A 2 4.71 -11.54 -6.80
C ASN A 2 3.42 -11.77 -7.61
N LEU A 3 2.50 -10.81 -7.61
CA LEU A 3 1.25 -10.86 -8.39
C LEU A 3 1.50 -10.59 -9.89
N ARG A 4 2.67 -10.90 -10.41
CA ARG A 4 2.90 -11.01 -11.85
C ARG A 4 2.17 -12.25 -12.38
N GLY A 5 0.85 -12.29 -12.17
CA GLY A 5 -0.04 -13.23 -12.81
C GLY A 5 -0.05 -12.94 -14.30
N ALA A 6 -0.09 -13.99 -15.09
CA ALA A 6 -0.09 -13.98 -16.53
C ALA A 6 -0.90 -12.82 -17.12
N SER A 7 -0.26 -12.02 -17.97
CA SER A 7 -0.96 -11.04 -18.81
C SER A 7 -2.08 -11.76 -19.57
N PRO A 8 -3.33 -11.27 -19.55
CA PRO A 8 -4.39 -11.83 -20.38
C PRO A 8 -4.15 -11.65 -21.88
N PHE A 9 -3.12 -10.89 -22.25
CA PHE A 9 -2.71 -10.68 -23.65
C PHE A 9 -1.57 -11.65 -23.98
N GLN A 10 -1.83 -12.63 -24.81
CA GLN A 10 -0.84 -13.56 -25.40
C GLN A 10 0.01 -12.90 -26.51
N GLY A 11 0.21 -11.59 -26.46
CA GLY A 11 1.13 -10.88 -27.34
C GLY A 11 2.54 -10.80 -26.73
N ALA A 12 3.55 -10.55 -27.57
CA ALA A 12 4.88 -10.20 -27.07
C ALA A 12 4.73 -9.02 -26.09
N PRO A 13 5.28 -9.11 -24.86
CA PRO A 13 5.16 -8.03 -23.90
C PRO A 13 5.76 -6.76 -24.51
N LEU A 14 5.04 -5.66 -24.45
CA LEU A 14 5.62 -4.34 -24.63
C LEU A 14 6.86 -4.30 -23.74
N SER A 15 7.97 -3.71 -24.20
CA SER A 15 9.20 -3.66 -23.42
C SER A 15 8.89 -3.20 -22.01
N GLU A 16 9.51 -3.80 -20.98
CA GLU A 16 9.30 -3.45 -19.57
C GLU A 16 9.44 -1.93 -19.34
N GLN A 17 10.33 -1.28 -20.07
CA GLN A 17 10.54 0.16 -20.05
C GLN A 17 9.29 0.95 -20.45
N TYR A 18 8.56 0.48 -21.47
CA TYR A 18 7.35 1.16 -21.95
C TYR A 18 6.21 1.06 -20.95
N GLU A 19 6.09 -0.07 -20.27
CA GLU A 19 5.10 -0.25 -19.20
C GLU A 19 5.42 0.64 -17.98
N TRP A 20 6.69 0.76 -17.58
CA TRP A 20 7.11 1.64 -16.50
C TRP A 20 6.86 3.11 -16.80
N ASP A 21 7.18 3.58 -17.98
CA ASP A 21 6.96 4.97 -18.41
C ASP A 21 5.48 5.32 -18.40
N TYR A 22 4.63 4.40 -18.82
CA TYR A 22 3.18 4.60 -18.77
C TYR A 22 2.71 4.70 -17.32
N ARG A 23 3.08 3.76 -16.45
CA ARG A 23 2.67 3.72 -15.05
C ARG A 23 3.09 4.97 -14.29
N ARG A 24 4.30 5.46 -14.53
CA ARG A 24 4.78 6.69 -13.93
C ARG A 24 3.92 7.88 -14.34
N ARG A 25 3.70 8.08 -15.63
CA ARG A 25 2.87 9.19 -16.14
C ARG A 25 1.42 9.11 -15.63
N ASP A 26 0.88 7.92 -15.53
CA ASP A 26 -0.46 7.69 -14.98
C ASP A 26 -0.52 8.05 -13.50
N ALA A 27 0.46 7.63 -12.69
CA ALA A 27 0.55 8.00 -11.28
C ALA A 27 0.70 9.52 -11.09
N GLU A 28 1.54 10.19 -11.88
CA GLU A 28 1.70 11.64 -11.88
C GLU A 28 0.39 12.35 -12.25
N ALA A 29 -0.33 11.85 -13.27
CA ALA A 29 -1.61 12.40 -13.68
C ALA A 29 -2.69 12.28 -12.60
N TRP A 30 -2.77 11.12 -11.93
CA TRP A 30 -3.68 10.92 -10.82
C TRP A 30 -3.33 11.78 -9.61
N ALA A 31 -2.05 11.89 -9.26
CA ALA A 31 -1.59 12.77 -8.18
C ALA A 31 -1.99 14.23 -8.44
N LYS A 32 -1.79 14.70 -9.68
CA LYS A 32 -2.23 16.03 -10.11
C LYS A 32 -3.76 16.19 -10.03
N TYR A 33 -4.49 15.19 -10.46
CA TYR A 33 -5.96 15.20 -10.40
C TYR A 33 -6.49 15.33 -8.97
N TYR A 34 -5.89 14.57 -8.03
CA TYR A 34 -6.25 14.63 -6.60
C TYR A 34 -5.61 15.80 -5.84
N GLY A 35 -4.71 16.56 -6.46
CA GLY A 35 -4.00 17.66 -5.80
C GLY A 35 -3.06 17.20 -4.69
N VAL A 36 -2.51 15.99 -4.81
CA VAL A 36 -1.56 15.42 -3.82
C VAL A 36 -0.13 15.47 -4.35
N PRO A 37 0.87 15.73 -3.49
CA PRO A 37 2.26 15.67 -3.90
C PRO A 37 2.66 14.22 -4.24
N PHE A 38 3.48 14.08 -5.29
CA PHE A 38 3.98 12.78 -5.72
C PHE A 38 5.37 12.92 -6.31
N VAL A 39 6.27 12.04 -5.90
CA VAL A 39 7.59 11.83 -6.47
C VAL A 39 7.72 10.35 -6.77
N GLU A 40 8.27 10.01 -7.93
CA GLU A 40 8.59 8.61 -8.25
C GLU A 40 9.45 8.00 -7.15
N PRO A 41 9.03 6.93 -6.52
CA PRO A 41 9.76 6.37 -5.39
C PRO A 41 11.07 5.72 -5.86
N LYS A 42 12.08 5.77 -5.00
CA LYS A 42 13.27 4.94 -5.13
C LYS A 42 12.90 3.45 -5.15
N PRO A 43 13.81 2.57 -5.62
CA PRO A 43 13.57 1.14 -5.55
C PRO A 43 13.17 0.72 -4.14
N LEU A 44 12.08 -0.03 -4.05
CA LEU A 44 11.60 -0.54 -2.77
C LEU A 44 12.57 -1.61 -2.22
N PRO A 45 12.60 -1.85 -0.90
CA PRO A 45 13.50 -2.82 -0.30
C PRO A 45 13.28 -4.23 -0.87
N GLU A 46 14.34 -5.03 -0.91
CA GLU A 46 14.26 -6.44 -1.33
C GLU A 46 13.26 -7.23 -0.49
N ASP A 47 13.21 -6.95 0.81
CA ASP A 47 12.15 -7.46 1.67
C ASP A 47 10.84 -6.69 1.43
N HIS A 48 10.10 -7.10 0.43
CA HIS A 48 8.81 -6.51 0.06
C HIS A 48 7.75 -6.54 1.18
N ARG A 49 8.01 -7.26 2.29
CA ARG A 49 7.11 -7.35 3.45
C ARG A 49 7.45 -6.34 4.55
N LEU A 50 8.62 -5.70 4.49
CA LEU A 50 9.08 -4.77 5.53
C LEU A 50 8.05 -3.69 5.85
N MET A 51 7.57 -2.96 4.84
CA MET A 51 6.58 -1.89 5.04
C MET A 51 5.27 -2.42 5.63
N ALA A 52 4.83 -3.60 5.21
CA ALA A 52 3.62 -4.22 5.76
C ALA A 52 3.82 -4.61 7.24
N ARG A 53 4.98 -5.18 7.60
CA ARG A 53 5.33 -5.49 9.00
C ARG A 53 5.36 -4.22 9.83
N ALA A 54 5.98 -3.16 9.33
CA ALA A 54 6.06 -1.86 10.01
C ALA A 54 4.65 -1.29 10.28
N CYS A 55 3.76 -1.33 9.29
CA CYS A 55 2.36 -0.91 9.47
C CYS A 55 1.63 -1.75 10.53
N HIS A 56 1.81 -3.07 10.52
CA HIS A 56 1.19 -3.94 11.52
C HIS A 56 1.79 -3.73 12.92
N ALA A 57 3.11 -3.53 13.04
CA ALA A 57 3.76 -3.20 14.31
C ALA A 57 3.22 -1.90 14.92
N ALA A 58 3.07 -0.85 14.10
CA ALA A 58 2.44 0.39 14.53
C ALA A 58 0.96 0.19 14.91
N GLY A 59 0.27 -0.70 14.21
CA GLY A 59 -1.12 -1.08 14.52
C GLY A 59 -1.27 -1.70 15.91
N MET A 60 -0.26 -2.41 16.43
CA MET A 60 -0.28 -2.94 17.79
C MET A 60 -0.25 -1.84 18.86
N GLN A 61 0.19 -0.63 18.50
CA GLN A 61 0.14 0.56 19.35
C GLN A 61 -1.04 1.49 18.98
N GLY A 62 -2.04 1.00 18.25
CA GLY A 62 -3.23 1.77 17.85
C GLY A 62 -2.95 2.87 16.81
N ALA A 63 -1.84 2.82 16.11
CA ALA A 63 -1.38 3.89 15.21
C ALA A 63 -1.29 3.47 13.73
N LEU A 64 -1.97 2.39 13.31
CA LEU A 64 -1.90 1.87 11.94
C LEU A 64 -2.07 2.97 10.90
N ARG A 65 -3.18 3.72 10.97
CA ARG A 65 -3.49 4.76 9.99
C ARG A 65 -2.41 5.85 9.94
N ARG A 66 -2.05 6.41 11.10
CA ARG A 66 -1.03 7.47 11.17
C ARG A 66 0.34 7.00 10.66
N TYR A 67 0.67 5.73 10.91
CA TYR A 67 1.92 5.15 10.41
C TYR A 67 1.88 4.95 8.90
N CYS A 68 0.79 4.43 8.35
CA CYS A 68 0.62 4.30 6.90
C CYS A 68 0.72 5.66 6.20
N GLU A 69 0.04 6.69 6.72
CA GLU A 69 0.13 8.06 6.18
C GLU A 69 1.58 8.58 6.20
N ALA A 70 2.31 8.39 7.30
CA ALA A 70 3.71 8.80 7.41
C ALA A 70 4.64 7.99 6.50
N MET A 71 4.38 6.70 6.31
CA MET A 71 5.10 5.84 5.36
C MET A 71 4.87 6.30 3.92
N PHE A 72 3.63 6.59 3.52
CA PHE A 72 3.34 7.14 2.19
C PHE A 72 4.05 8.48 1.96
N GLN A 73 4.10 9.35 2.95
CA GLN A 73 4.87 10.61 2.89
C GLN A 73 6.36 10.34 2.69
N ALA A 74 6.94 9.40 3.42
CA ALA A 74 8.35 9.05 3.28
C ALA A 74 8.66 8.52 1.87
N VAL A 75 7.84 7.61 1.35
CA VAL A 75 8.04 6.95 0.05
C VAL A 75 7.76 7.90 -1.12
N PHE A 76 6.58 8.50 -1.15
CA PHE A 76 6.06 9.17 -2.36
C PHE A 76 6.17 10.70 -2.34
N VAL A 77 6.63 11.29 -1.24
CA VAL A 77 6.81 12.75 -1.15
C VAL A 77 8.26 13.10 -0.80
N SER A 78 8.79 12.51 0.28
CA SER A 78 10.16 12.77 0.72
C SER A 78 11.21 11.94 -0.02
N ASN A 79 10.78 10.91 -0.75
CA ASN A 79 11.63 9.98 -1.50
C ASN A 79 12.77 9.38 -0.64
N GLU A 80 12.41 8.98 0.59
CA GLU A 80 13.33 8.34 1.53
C GLU A 80 13.65 6.90 1.09
N ASP A 81 14.86 6.43 1.38
CA ASP A 81 15.18 5.01 1.28
C ASP A 81 14.47 4.27 2.41
N ILE A 82 13.76 3.19 2.08
CA ILE A 82 13.00 2.44 3.07
C ILE A 82 13.78 1.21 3.52
N ASP A 83 14.23 1.27 4.75
CA ASP A 83 14.89 0.20 5.49
C ASP A 83 14.36 0.12 6.93
N ASP A 84 14.92 -0.76 7.74
CA ASP A 84 14.54 -0.92 9.16
C ASP A 84 14.78 0.37 9.97
N GLN A 85 15.85 1.11 9.64
CA GLN A 85 16.18 2.36 10.31
C GLN A 85 15.16 3.44 9.99
N THR A 86 14.80 3.59 8.75
CA THR A 86 13.77 4.54 8.29
C THR A 86 12.41 4.17 8.85
N CYS A 87 12.04 2.89 8.86
CA CYS A 87 10.80 2.43 9.51
C CYS A 87 10.76 2.83 10.99
N THR A 88 11.86 2.68 11.70
CA THR A 88 11.99 3.06 13.11
C THR A 88 11.93 4.59 13.29
N ALA A 89 12.58 5.35 12.40
CA ALA A 89 12.54 6.81 12.41
C ALA A 89 11.12 7.34 12.17
N ILE A 90 10.35 6.72 11.27
CA ILE A 90 8.93 7.04 11.05
C ILE A 90 8.13 6.81 12.34
N ALA A 91 8.34 5.67 13.03
CA ALA A 91 7.67 5.37 14.29
C ALA A 91 7.97 6.44 15.34
N SER A 92 9.24 6.86 15.45
CA SER A 92 9.67 7.94 16.35
C SER A 92 9.01 9.28 16.00
N ARG A 93 8.98 9.66 14.72
CA ARG A 93 8.34 10.91 14.25
C ARG A 93 6.87 11.02 14.65
N ILE A 94 6.14 9.92 14.66
CA ILE A 94 4.73 9.87 15.08
C ILE A 94 4.54 9.52 16.57
N LYS A 95 5.65 9.56 17.37
CA LYS A 95 5.66 9.36 18.81
C LYS A 95 5.16 7.99 19.27
N LEU A 96 5.56 6.93 18.59
CA LEU A 96 5.38 5.56 19.07
C LEU A 96 6.51 5.18 20.03
N ASP A 97 6.25 4.19 20.87
CA ASP A 97 7.32 3.52 21.61
C ASP A 97 8.20 2.73 20.63
N VAL A 98 9.40 3.27 20.40
CA VAL A 98 10.35 2.74 19.42
C VAL A 98 10.86 1.35 19.82
N ARG A 99 10.99 1.07 21.12
CA ARG A 99 11.43 -0.24 21.61
C ARG A 99 10.35 -1.30 21.31
N LEU A 100 9.11 -1.02 21.70
CA LEU A 100 7.97 -1.92 21.41
C LEU A 100 7.76 -2.09 19.89
N PHE A 101 7.96 -1.03 19.11
CA PHE A 101 7.89 -1.09 17.66
C PHE A 101 8.98 -2.02 17.08
N GLY A 102 10.24 -1.88 17.53
CA GLY A 102 11.36 -2.70 17.08
C GLY A 102 11.20 -4.19 17.43
N GLU A 103 10.67 -4.48 18.62
CA GLU A 103 10.33 -5.85 19.01
C GLU A 103 9.21 -6.43 18.14
N ALA A 104 8.18 -5.63 17.87
CA ALA A 104 7.02 -6.06 17.08
C ALA A 104 7.34 -6.30 15.62
N ILE A 105 8.08 -5.40 14.95
CA ILE A 105 8.37 -5.50 13.50
C ILE A 105 9.12 -6.78 13.14
N SER A 106 9.93 -7.31 14.07
CA SER A 106 10.71 -8.54 13.88
C SER A 106 9.99 -9.79 14.40
N SER A 107 8.80 -9.65 14.99
CA SER A 107 8.10 -10.76 15.64
C SER A 107 7.42 -11.71 14.63
N SER A 108 7.33 -13.00 14.98
CA SER A 108 6.56 -13.99 14.23
C SER A 108 5.08 -13.60 14.13
N SER A 109 4.52 -13.06 15.22
CA SER A 109 3.11 -12.66 15.27
C SER A 109 2.77 -11.56 14.25
N VAL A 110 3.67 -10.60 14.00
CA VAL A 110 3.49 -9.59 12.97
C VAL A 110 3.63 -10.20 11.56
N ASN A 111 4.58 -11.12 11.35
CA ASN A 111 4.70 -11.86 10.09
C ASN A 111 3.44 -12.67 9.77
N GLU A 112 2.86 -13.33 10.76
CA GLU A 112 1.60 -14.06 10.64
C GLU A 112 0.44 -13.14 10.26
N ARG A 113 0.34 -11.96 10.91
CA ARG A 113 -0.69 -10.95 10.58
C ARG A 113 -0.57 -10.45 9.14
N VAL A 114 0.63 -10.21 8.63
CA VAL A 114 0.87 -9.83 7.22
C VAL A 114 0.38 -10.94 6.30
N THR A 115 0.75 -12.18 6.59
CA THR A 115 0.34 -13.36 5.79
C THR A 115 -1.18 -13.53 5.80
N GLU A 116 -1.78 -13.44 6.97
CA GLU A 116 -3.23 -13.59 7.14
C GLU A 116 -4.01 -12.47 6.47
N SER A 117 -3.51 -11.23 6.50
CA SER A 117 -4.14 -10.11 5.78
C SER A 117 -4.14 -10.33 4.27
N ALA A 118 -3.01 -10.80 3.72
CA ALA A 118 -2.90 -11.14 2.31
C ALA A 118 -3.83 -12.32 1.93
N ARG A 119 -3.90 -13.37 2.76
CA ARG A 119 -4.78 -14.51 2.57
C ARG A 119 -6.25 -14.08 2.51
N ARG A 120 -6.70 -13.29 3.49
CA ARG A 120 -8.09 -12.78 3.54
C ARG A 120 -8.43 -11.91 2.33
N ALA A 121 -7.52 -11.07 1.88
CA ALA A 121 -7.74 -10.26 0.68
C ALA A 121 -7.90 -11.15 -0.56
N PHE A 122 -7.03 -12.16 -0.70
CA PHE A 122 -7.07 -13.11 -1.80
C PHE A 122 -8.37 -13.95 -1.80
N GLU A 123 -8.79 -14.47 -0.64
CA GLU A 123 -10.04 -15.24 -0.49
C GLU A 123 -11.29 -14.42 -0.83
N ARG A 124 -11.23 -13.10 -0.65
CA ARG A 124 -12.29 -12.19 -1.09
C ARG A 124 -12.19 -11.82 -2.57
N GLY A 125 -11.24 -12.39 -3.31
CA GLY A 125 -11.05 -12.19 -4.75
C GLY A 125 -10.15 -11.03 -5.14
N ALA A 126 -9.39 -10.42 -4.20
CA ALA A 126 -8.43 -9.38 -4.56
C ALA A 126 -7.30 -9.97 -5.40
N PHE A 127 -7.07 -9.42 -6.57
CA PHE A 127 -6.03 -9.85 -7.53
C PHE A 127 -5.00 -8.75 -7.83
N GLY A 128 -5.18 -7.55 -7.29
CA GLY A 128 -4.28 -6.41 -7.46
C GLY A 128 -4.50 -5.34 -6.41
N VAL A 129 -3.71 -4.28 -6.47
CA VAL A 129 -3.78 -3.14 -5.54
C VAL A 129 -3.85 -1.82 -6.32
N PRO A 130 -4.55 -0.81 -5.78
CA PRO A 130 -5.40 -0.87 -4.60
C PRO A 130 -6.69 -1.66 -4.86
N THR A 131 -7.19 -2.37 -3.85
CA THR A 131 -8.50 -3.03 -3.88
C THR A 131 -9.31 -2.60 -2.66
N PHE A 132 -10.55 -2.21 -2.89
CA PHE A 132 -11.48 -1.77 -1.85
C PHE A 132 -12.69 -2.72 -1.81
N PHE A 133 -13.19 -2.97 -0.60
CA PHE A 133 -14.39 -3.75 -0.39
C PHE A 133 -15.43 -2.95 0.38
N LEU A 134 -16.63 -2.87 -0.17
CA LEU A 134 -17.81 -2.31 0.48
C LEU A 134 -18.90 -3.38 0.61
N GLY A 135 -18.94 -4.06 1.76
CA GLY A 135 -19.68 -5.31 1.88
C GLY A 135 -19.12 -6.37 0.93
N ASP A 136 -19.96 -6.92 0.07
CA ASP A 136 -19.60 -7.94 -0.91
C ASP A 136 -19.12 -7.37 -2.26
N ARG A 137 -19.23 -6.07 -2.44
CA ARG A 137 -18.75 -5.40 -3.67
C ARG A 137 -17.27 -5.11 -3.60
N MET A 138 -16.56 -5.43 -4.68
CA MET A 138 -15.14 -5.15 -4.84
C MET A 138 -14.93 -4.04 -5.87
N PHE A 139 -13.99 -3.15 -5.58
CA PHE A 139 -13.55 -2.06 -6.44
C PHE A 139 -12.03 -2.15 -6.58
N TRP A 140 -11.53 -2.41 -7.76
CA TRP A 140 -10.10 -2.53 -8.04
C TRP A 140 -9.60 -1.35 -8.87
N GLY A 141 -8.59 -0.66 -8.35
CA GLY A 141 -7.97 0.50 -8.96
C GLY A 141 -8.44 1.82 -8.32
N ASN A 142 -7.57 2.82 -8.38
CA ASN A 142 -7.89 4.17 -7.89
C ASN A 142 -8.96 4.87 -8.74
N ASP A 143 -9.07 4.53 -10.01
CA ASP A 143 -10.11 4.99 -10.93
C ASP A 143 -11.53 4.53 -10.56
N ARG A 144 -11.64 3.55 -9.64
CA ARG A 144 -12.92 3.08 -9.10
C ARG A 144 -13.37 3.82 -7.84
N LEU A 145 -12.57 4.75 -7.31
CA LEU A 145 -12.96 5.54 -6.15
C LEU A 145 -14.25 6.32 -6.38
N VAL A 146 -14.47 6.84 -7.58
CA VAL A 146 -15.71 7.56 -7.93
C VAL A 146 -16.96 6.66 -7.80
N LEU A 147 -16.85 5.39 -8.14
CA LEU A 147 -17.95 4.42 -7.98
C LEU A 147 -18.14 4.02 -6.51
N LEU A 148 -17.05 3.89 -5.77
CA LEU A 148 -17.09 3.61 -4.33
C LEU A 148 -17.77 4.77 -3.58
N GLU A 149 -17.42 6.01 -3.88
CA GLU A 149 -18.04 7.21 -3.31
C GLU A 149 -19.54 7.28 -3.63
N HIS A 150 -19.90 7.02 -4.89
CA HIS A 150 -21.30 6.94 -5.31
C HIS A 150 -22.07 5.93 -4.45
N ASP A 151 -21.54 4.73 -4.27
CA ASP A 151 -22.19 3.68 -3.49
C ASP A 151 -22.30 4.02 -2.00
N LEU A 152 -21.27 4.62 -1.42
CA LEU A 152 -21.29 5.10 -0.04
C LEU A 152 -22.39 6.14 0.16
N ALA A 153 -22.49 7.11 -0.75
CA ALA A 153 -23.51 8.15 -0.66
C ALA A 153 -24.95 7.60 -0.74
N HIS A 154 -25.16 6.49 -1.47
CA HIS A 154 -26.48 5.88 -1.61
C HIS A 154 -26.83 4.90 -0.48
N ARG A 155 -25.84 4.35 0.25
CA ARG A 155 -26.08 3.53 1.44
C ARG A 155 -26.47 4.33 2.67
N VAL A 156 -25.99 5.57 2.79
CA VAL A 156 -26.31 6.46 3.91
C VAL A 156 -27.77 6.98 3.83
N ARG A 157 -28.41 6.87 2.67
CA ARG A 157 -29.80 7.30 2.44
C ARG A 157 -30.86 6.20 2.59
N ARG A 158 -30.48 5.00 2.98
CA ARG A 158 -31.36 3.88 3.30
C ARG A 158 -31.26 3.52 4.77
#